data_54b4edae07340e41f7e98ba7aba3917e
#
_entry.id   54b4edae07340e41f7e98ba7aba3917e
#
_cell.length_a   1.000
_cell.length_b   1.000
_cell.length_c   1.000
_cell.angle_alpha   90.00
_cell.angle_beta   90.00
_cell.angle_gamma   90.00
#
_symmetry.space_group_name_H-M   'P 1'
#
loop_
_entity.id
_entity.type
_entity.pdbx_description
1 polymer ?
#
loop_
_entity_poly.entity_id
_entity_poly.type
_entity_poly.pdbx_seq_one_letter_code
_entity_poly.pdbx_strand_id
1 'polypeptide(L)'
;MSTSNTNSTNDTKITPTTNPLSNLTSNAPNPSTSVFTFFLITLFYFVAKYKTPNSMATMLTIIYIIAIVSTQISINTALAKSICNNSQSMNVGLLATVFPMLFIFGLLQLLLTIFPGWIEPFSNTFGYGMTKIVGLHDLMKRLLVSPQFSAAPEKKIINAVNSIYNDPSIFINQFSYANREDFNRTWDNSFAGGKGIFVKSAGPAPLPYSPANPNPGPGTHLYQEFRNMVKLKDIVGTFVWYMLVGVIVTSRSYNYIISQPCSLNATVAQKAVNNYIKKTVAAPKTIDKLTPDGFEYKLN
;
A
#
# COMPACT_ATOMS: atom_id res chain seq x y z
N MET A 1 -57.47 -47.18 -36.39
CA MET A 1 -57.53 -45.70 -36.34
C MET A 1 -56.91 -45.23 -35.05
N SER A 2 -55.72 -44.83 -35.14
CA SER A 2 -54.89 -44.38 -34.01
C SER A 2 -54.96 -42.88 -33.95
N THR A 3 -55.24 -42.34 -32.81
CA THR A 3 -55.15 -40.91 -32.47
C THR A 3 -54.06 -40.75 -31.43
N SER A 4 -52.96 -40.18 -31.86
CA SER A 4 -51.83 -39.78 -31.00
C SER A 4 -52.12 -38.48 -30.27
N ASN A 5 -52.02 -38.49 -28.94
CA ASN A 5 -52.03 -37.30 -28.11
C ASN A 5 -50.56 -36.92 -27.79
N THR A 6 -50.14 -35.79 -28.30
CA THR A 6 -48.89 -35.13 -27.96
C THR A 6 -49.05 -34.31 -26.69
N ASN A 7 -48.44 -34.76 -25.61
CA ASN A 7 -48.31 -33.97 -24.38
C ASN A 7 -47.14 -32.96 -24.54
N SER A 8 -47.48 -31.69 -24.53
CA SER A 8 -46.55 -30.57 -24.46
C SER A 8 -46.08 -30.41 -23.01
N THR A 9 -44.83 -30.74 -22.76
CA THR A 9 -44.13 -30.45 -21.49
C THR A 9 -43.72 -28.97 -21.44
N ASN A 10 -44.41 -28.22 -20.60
CA ASN A 10 -44.01 -26.86 -20.25
C ASN A 10 -42.78 -26.90 -19.32
N ASP A 11 -41.62 -26.69 -19.85
CA ASP A 11 -40.40 -26.44 -19.09
C ASP A 11 -40.49 -25.08 -18.38
N THR A 12 -40.91 -25.10 -17.14
CA THR A 12 -40.88 -23.93 -16.25
C THR A 12 -39.43 -23.69 -15.83
N LYS A 13 -38.76 -22.76 -16.54
CA LYS A 13 -37.44 -22.25 -16.24
C LYS A 13 -37.42 -21.64 -14.84
N ILE A 14 -36.88 -22.37 -13.86
CA ILE A 14 -36.68 -21.89 -12.49
C ILE A 14 -35.59 -20.83 -12.54
N THR A 15 -36.00 -19.57 -12.55
CA THR A 15 -35.08 -18.44 -12.36
C THR A 15 -34.51 -18.51 -10.93
N PRO A 16 -33.20 -18.49 -10.71
CA PRO A 16 -32.64 -18.53 -9.36
C PRO A 16 -33.11 -17.29 -8.59
N THR A 17 -33.82 -17.54 -7.50
CA THR A 17 -34.33 -16.52 -6.59
C THR A 17 -33.13 -15.82 -5.97
N THR A 18 -32.80 -14.62 -6.44
CA THR A 18 -31.81 -13.77 -5.84
C THR A 18 -32.22 -13.49 -4.39
N ASN A 19 -31.39 -13.93 -3.45
CA ASN A 19 -31.59 -13.71 -2.03
C ASN A 19 -31.76 -12.21 -1.76
N PRO A 20 -32.78 -11.76 -1.02
CA PRO A 20 -32.99 -10.35 -0.69
C PRO A 20 -31.77 -9.74 0.09
N LEU A 21 -30.99 -10.60 0.71
CA LEU A 21 -29.70 -10.19 1.37
C LEU A 21 -28.64 -9.76 0.37
N SER A 22 -28.62 -10.34 -0.85
CA SER A 22 -27.66 -9.97 -1.89
C SER A 22 -27.90 -8.56 -2.45
N ASN A 23 -29.14 -8.09 -2.44
CA ASN A 23 -29.47 -6.72 -2.89
C ASN A 23 -29.15 -5.64 -1.85
N LEU A 24 -29.02 -6.01 -0.56
CA LEU A 24 -28.57 -5.08 0.49
C LEU A 24 -27.04 -4.88 0.48
N THR A 25 -26.31 -5.89 0.02
CA THR A 25 -24.84 -5.83 -0.08
C THR A 25 -24.36 -5.25 -1.41
N SER A 26 -25.20 -5.19 -2.45
CA SER A 26 -24.81 -4.71 -3.78
C SER A 26 -24.48 -3.22 -3.84
N ASN A 27 -24.93 -2.41 -2.88
CA ASN A 27 -24.64 -0.98 -2.77
C ASN A 27 -23.64 -0.63 -1.66
N ALA A 28 -23.15 -1.61 -0.89
CA ALA A 28 -22.11 -1.36 0.10
C ALA A 28 -20.78 -1.14 -0.63
N PRO A 29 -20.02 -0.06 -0.31
CA PRO A 29 -18.70 0.13 -0.86
C PRO A 29 -17.84 -1.10 -0.57
N ASN A 30 -17.24 -1.68 -1.61
CA ASN A 30 -16.35 -2.82 -1.46
C ASN A 30 -15.14 -2.41 -0.59
N PRO A 31 -14.70 -3.22 0.39
CA PRO A 31 -13.51 -2.93 1.19
C PRO A 31 -12.27 -2.65 0.34
N SER A 32 -12.20 -3.23 -0.86
CA SER A 32 -11.16 -2.95 -1.85
C SER A 32 -11.09 -1.48 -2.26
N THR A 33 -12.21 -0.76 -2.27
CA THR A 33 -12.24 0.67 -2.63
C THR A 33 -11.44 1.51 -1.65
N SER A 34 -11.55 1.23 -0.34
CA SER A 34 -10.80 1.94 0.70
C SER A 34 -9.29 1.70 0.56
N VAL A 35 -8.88 0.44 0.37
CA VAL A 35 -7.47 0.06 0.16
C VAL A 35 -6.91 0.69 -1.13
N PHE A 36 -7.67 0.60 -2.23
CA PHE A 36 -7.23 1.13 -3.53
C PHE A 36 -7.08 2.65 -3.52
N THR A 37 -8.03 3.35 -2.90
CA THR A 37 -7.94 4.82 -2.77
C THR A 37 -6.78 5.22 -1.88
N PHE A 38 -6.55 4.51 -0.77
CA PHE A 38 -5.37 4.70 0.07
C PHE A 38 -4.08 4.52 -0.74
N PHE A 39 -3.99 3.45 -1.53
CA PHE A 39 -2.86 3.18 -2.43
C PHE A 39 -2.60 4.35 -3.39
N LEU A 40 -3.62 4.81 -4.11
CA LEU A 40 -3.45 5.88 -5.09
C LEU A 40 -2.96 7.18 -4.45
N ILE A 41 -3.59 7.63 -3.35
CA ILE A 41 -3.19 8.87 -2.66
C ILE A 41 -1.75 8.74 -2.15
N THR A 42 -1.40 7.58 -1.57
CA THR A 42 -0.06 7.32 -1.06
C THR A 42 0.96 7.29 -2.21
N LEU A 43 0.65 6.66 -3.33
CA LEU A 43 1.51 6.63 -4.52
C LEU A 43 1.79 8.05 -5.03
N PHE A 44 0.75 8.88 -5.20
CA PHE A 44 0.93 10.27 -5.63
C PHE A 44 1.77 11.08 -4.64
N TYR A 45 1.57 10.89 -3.35
CA TYR A 45 2.38 11.53 -2.32
C TYR A 45 3.86 11.19 -2.46
N PHE A 46 4.21 9.90 -2.63
CA PHE A 46 5.60 9.47 -2.72
C PHE A 46 6.26 9.88 -4.04
N VAL A 47 5.53 9.88 -5.14
CA VAL A 47 6.00 10.44 -6.42
C VAL A 47 6.27 11.94 -6.30
N ALA A 48 5.38 12.68 -5.67
CA ALA A 48 5.58 14.10 -5.39
C ALA A 48 6.78 14.33 -4.46
N LYS A 49 6.90 13.56 -3.38
CA LYS A 49 8.02 13.62 -2.41
C LYS A 49 9.38 13.35 -3.07
N TYR A 50 9.43 12.44 -4.05
CA TYR A 50 10.66 12.20 -4.80
C TYR A 50 11.13 13.43 -5.57
N LYS A 51 10.20 14.18 -6.19
CA LYS A 51 10.49 15.36 -7.01
C LYS A 51 10.64 16.65 -6.20
N THR A 52 10.05 16.71 -5.01
CA THR A 52 9.99 17.93 -4.19
C THR A 52 11.30 18.15 -3.43
N PRO A 53 11.81 19.39 -3.32
CA PRO A 53 12.94 19.71 -2.48
C PRO A 53 12.60 19.56 -0.99
N ASN A 54 13.62 19.30 -0.16
CA ASN A 54 13.44 19.01 1.26
C ASN A 54 12.74 20.16 2.04
N SER A 55 12.88 21.41 1.59
CA SER A 55 12.23 22.58 2.20
C SER A 55 10.70 22.51 2.18
N MET A 56 10.11 21.83 1.19
CA MET A 56 8.65 21.69 1.05
C MET A 56 8.13 20.32 1.53
N ALA A 57 9.00 19.44 2.00
CA ALA A 57 8.64 18.07 2.37
C ALA A 57 7.62 18.01 3.51
N THR A 58 7.74 18.89 4.51
CA THR A 58 6.80 18.97 5.64
C THR A 58 5.42 19.39 5.19
N MET A 59 5.31 20.42 4.36
CA MET A 59 4.04 20.89 3.79
C MET A 59 3.35 19.78 3.00
N LEU A 60 4.10 19.10 2.15
CA LEU A 60 3.58 17.97 1.36
C LEU A 60 3.07 16.83 2.25
N THR A 61 3.74 16.55 3.37
CA THR A 61 3.30 15.55 4.34
C THR A 61 2.00 15.94 5.03
N ILE A 62 1.84 17.21 5.41
CA ILE A 62 0.60 17.73 6.02
C ILE A 62 -0.56 17.59 5.03
N ILE A 63 -0.37 18.00 3.77
CA ILE A 63 -1.39 17.87 2.72
C ILE A 63 -1.77 16.40 2.52
N TYR A 64 -0.79 15.49 2.50
CA TYR A 64 -1.04 14.07 2.40
C TYR A 64 -1.90 13.54 3.56
N ILE A 65 -1.58 13.89 4.81
CA ILE A 65 -2.35 13.45 5.98
C ILE A 65 -3.79 13.94 5.91
N ILE A 66 -4.00 15.22 5.56
CA ILE A 66 -5.35 15.79 5.40
C ILE A 66 -6.12 15.05 4.29
N ALA A 67 -5.50 14.83 3.15
CA ALA A 67 -6.12 14.16 2.01
C ALA A 67 -6.52 12.73 2.35
N ILE A 68 -5.63 11.94 2.96
CA ILE A 68 -5.89 10.54 3.27
C ILE A 68 -6.98 10.39 4.35
N VAL A 69 -6.93 11.20 5.42
CA VAL A 69 -7.93 11.15 6.49
C VAL A 69 -9.30 11.58 5.98
N SER A 70 -9.39 12.68 5.24
CA SER A 70 -10.66 13.18 4.69
C SER A 70 -11.31 12.18 3.73
N THR A 71 -10.51 11.56 2.86
CA THR A 71 -10.99 10.56 1.91
C THR A 71 -11.45 9.29 2.63
N GLN A 72 -10.70 8.81 3.63
CA GLN A 72 -11.08 7.64 4.41
C GLN A 72 -12.35 7.90 5.25
N ILE A 73 -12.53 9.09 5.83
CA ILE A 73 -13.79 9.47 6.51
C ILE A 73 -14.96 9.39 5.53
N SER A 74 -14.81 9.91 4.32
CA SER A 74 -15.87 9.90 3.31
C SER A 74 -16.26 8.47 2.91
N ILE A 75 -15.29 7.60 2.63
CA ILE A 75 -15.52 6.20 2.27
C ILE A 75 -16.16 5.42 3.42
N ASN A 76 -15.63 5.56 4.63
CA ASN A 76 -16.12 4.86 5.81
C ASN A 76 -17.52 5.34 6.22
N THR A 77 -17.83 6.63 6.05
CA THR A 77 -19.18 7.16 6.26
C THR A 77 -20.16 6.62 5.23
N ALA A 78 -19.76 6.51 3.96
CA ALA A 78 -20.57 5.92 2.91
C ALA A 78 -20.86 4.43 3.20
N LEU A 79 -19.84 3.68 3.67
CA LEU A 79 -20.01 2.30 4.10
C LEU A 79 -20.93 2.19 5.32
N ALA A 80 -20.74 3.04 6.33
CA ALA A 80 -21.60 3.08 7.50
C ALA A 80 -23.05 3.41 7.17
N LYS A 81 -23.32 4.27 6.18
CA LYS A 81 -24.68 4.57 5.68
C LYS A 81 -25.37 3.37 5.07
N SER A 82 -24.64 2.45 4.47
CA SER A 82 -25.23 1.24 3.89
C SER A 82 -25.66 0.23 4.96
N ILE A 83 -25.10 0.31 6.17
CA ILE A 83 -25.32 -0.64 7.28
C ILE A 83 -26.17 0.01 8.38
N CYS A 84 -25.91 1.27 8.71
CA CYS A 84 -26.52 2.01 9.82
C CYS A 84 -27.52 3.06 9.32
N ASN A 85 -28.39 3.53 10.21
CA ASN A 85 -29.27 4.65 9.91
C ASN A 85 -28.47 5.94 9.72
N ASN A 86 -28.99 6.88 8.91
CA ASN A 86 -28.32 8.13 8.53
C ASN A 86 -27.80 8.96 9.71
N SER A 87 -28.54 8.98 10.84
CA SER A 87 -28.14 9.76 12.04
C SER A 87 -26.90 9.20 12.74
N GLN A 88 -26.63 7.91 12.65
CA GLN A 88 -25.51 7.23 13.32
C GLN A 88 -24.30 7.04 12.39
N SER A 89 -24.54 7.02 11.08
CA SER A 89 -23.53 6.66 10.10
C SER A 89 -22.32 7.59 10.09
N MET A 90 -22.51 8.88 10.33
CA MET A 90 -21.41 9.87 10.36
C MET A 90 -20.48 9.63 11.56
N ASN A 91 -21.06 9.39 12.74
CA ASN A 91 -20.26 9.10 13.95
C ASN A 91 -19.51 7.78 13.82
N VAL A 92 -20.16 6.74 13.30
CA VAL A 92 -19.52 5.45 13.05
C VAL A 92 -18.39 5.58 12.04
N GLY A 93 -18.61 6.26 10.91
CA GLY A 93 -17.60 6.47 9.89
C GLY A 93 -16.40 7.28 10.39
N LEU A 94 -16.67 8.33 11.19
CA LEU A 94 -15.62 9.15 11.78
C LEU A 94 -14.78 8.36 12.80
N LEU A 95 -15.43 7.66 13.74
CA LEU A 95 -14.71 6.82 14.72
C LEU A 95 -13.94 5.69 14.05
N ALA A 96 -14.54 5.03 13.06
CA ALA A 96 -13.89 3.98 12.28
C ALA A 96 -12.63 4.46 11.55
N THR A 97 -12.54 5.75 11.23
CA THR A 97 -11.37 6.32 10.56
C THR A 97 -10.37 6.87 11.56
N VAL A 98 -10.81 7.75 12.45
CA VAL A 98 -9.90 8.48 13.35
C VAL A 98 -9.17 7.54 14.30
N PHE A 99 -9.86 6.53 14.85
CA PHE A 99 -9.26 5.61 15.81
C PHE A 99 -8.10 4.79 15.20
N PRO A 100 -8.28 4.04 14.09
CA PRO A 100 -7.18 3.32 13.47
C PRO A 100 -6.09 4.24 12.91
N MET A 101 -6.45 5.40 12.36
CA MET A 101 -5.46 6.37 11.87
C MET A 101 -4.58 6.91 13.00
N LEU A 102 -5.17 7.29 14.14
CA LEU A 102 -4.40 7.83 15.26
C LEU A 102 -3.56 6.74 15.94
N PHE A 103 -4.18 5.61 16.31
CA PHE A 103 -3.52 4.59 17.12
C PHE A 103 -2.64 3.63 16.33
N ILE A 104 -3.00 3.27 15.09
CA ILE A 104 -2.19 2.36 14.29
C ILE A 104 -1.21 3.16 13.43
N PHE A 105 -1.73 4.04 12.55
CA PHE A 105 -0.87 4.79 11.65
C PHE A 105 0.04 5.76 12.40
N GLY A 106 -0.52 6.53 13.35
CA GLY A 106 0.25 7.49 14.16
C GLY A 106 1.31 6.81 15.02
N LEU A 107 0.96 5.71 15.72
CA LEU A 107 1.93 4.96 16.53
C LEU A 107 3.05 4.35 15.68
N LEU A 108 2.72 3.73 14.54
CA LEU A 108 3.72 3.13 13.66
C LEU A 108 4.62 4.20 13.02
N GLN A 109 4.12 5.40 12.77
CA GLN A 109 4.95 6.54 12.33
C GLN A 109 5.86 7.05 13.45
N LEU A 110 5.36 7.10 14.69
CA LEU A 110 6.18 7.44 15.85
C LEU A 110 7.33 6.43 16.02
N LEU A 111 7.05 5.14 15.87
CA LEU A 111 8.08 4.10 15.92
C LEU A 111 9.15 4.27 14.85
N LEU A 112 8.80 4.66 13.63
CA LEU A 112 9.79 4.97 12.58
C LEU A 112 10.64 6.20 12.91
N THR A 113 10.09 7.15 13.66
CA THR A 113 10.85 8.33 14.10
C THR A 113 11.87 7.95 15.19
N ILE A 114 11.48 7.05 16.10
CA ILE A 114 12.37 6.56 17.17
C ILE A 114 13.38 5.54 16.64
N PHE A 115 12.95 4.66 15.74
CA PHE A 115 13.75 3.57 15.17
C PHE A 115 13.80 3.67 13.64
N PRO A 116 14.54 4.64 13.07
CA PRO A 116 14.58 4.83 11.61
C PRO A 116 15.11 3.61 10.85
N GLY A 117 15.92 2.77 11.48
CA GLY A 117 16.43 1.53 10.90
C GLY A 117 15.35 0.48 10.57
N TRP A 118 14.13 0.60 11.10
CA TRP A 118 13.04 -0.33 10.78
C TRP A 118 12.59 -0.26 9.33
N ILE A 119 12.91 0.83 8.61
CA ILE A 119 12.61 0.94 7.19
C ILE A 119 13.64 0.23 6.30
N GLU A 120 14.84 -0.03 6.82
CA GLU A 120 15.95 -0.61 6.04
C GLU A 120 15.61 -1.94 5.36
N PRO A 121 14.93 -2.91 5.99
CA PRO A 121 14.55 -4.14 5.32
C PRO A 121 13.73 -3.89 4.05
N PHE A 122 12.85 -2.92 4.06
CA PHE A 122 12.01 -2.55 2.90
C PHE A 122 12.81 -1.77 1.85
N SER A 123 13.69 -0.86 2.29
CA SER A 123 14.59 -0.12 1.39
C SER A 123 15.58 -1.05 0.71
N ASN A 124 16.19 -1.96 1.47
CA ASN A 124 17.22 -2.87 0.98
C ASN A 124 16.69 -4.03 0.14
N THR A 125 15.37 -4.28 0.17
CA THR A 125 14.70 -5.29 -0.67
C THR A 125 13.93 -4.64 -1.82
N PHE A 126 12.78 -4.04 -1.54
CA PHE A 126 11.90 -3.44 -2.56
C PHE A 126 12.54 -2.20 -3.19
N GLY A 127 13.17 -1.35 -2.37
CA GLY A 127 13.87 -0.16 -2.84
C GLY A 127 15.05 -0.51 -3.75
N TYR A 128 15.87 -1.47 -3.36
CA TYR A 128 16.95 -1.99 -4.20
C TYR A 128 16.40 -2.58 -5.52
N GLY A 129 15.36 -3.40 -5.46
CA GLY A 129 14.72 -3.94 -6.66
C GLY A 129 14.31 -2.86 -7.65
N MET A 130 13.75 -1.74 -7.15
CA MET A 130 13.37 -0.60 -7.99
C MET A 130 14.59 0.12 -8.59
N THR A 131 15.65 0.33 -7.82
CA THR A 131 16.88 0.96 -8.35
C THR A 131 17.54 0.10 -9.43
N LYS A 132 17.48 -1.22 -9.31
CA LYS A 132 17.96 -2.15 -10.32
C LYS A 132 17.20 -1.99 -11.65
N ILE A 133 15.87 -1.83 -11.58
CA ILE A 133 15.01 -1.59 -12.76
C ILE A 133 15.35 -0.23 -13.41
N VAL A 134 15.63 0.79 -12.62
CA VAL A 134 15.87 2.17 -13.11
C VAL A 134 17.29 2.37 -13.66
N GLY A 135 18.20 1.38 -13.53
CA GLY A 135 19.52 1.44 -14.15
C GLY A 135 20.70 1.57 -13.18
N LEU A 136 20.55 1.09 -11.95
CA LEU A 136 21.65 1.04 -10.96
C LEU A 136 22.93 0.38 -11.54
N HIS A 137 22.77 -0.69 -12.33
CA HIS A 137 23.90 -1.42 -12.88
C HIS A 137 24.73 -0.56 -13.84
N ASP A 138 24.09 0.25 -14.67
CA ASP A 138 24.78 1.14 -15.60
C ASP A 138 25.45 2.32 -14.88
N LEU A 139 24.83 2.80 -13.80
CA LEU A 139 25.47 3.79 -12.93
C LEU A 139 26.71 3.21 -12.25
N MET A 140 26.66 1.97 -11.75
CA MET A 140 27.83 1.31 -11.14
C MET A 140 28.98 1.14 -12.13
N LYS A 141 28.71 0.79 -13.39
CA LYS A 141 29.75 0.73 -14.44
C LYS A 141 30.47 2.05 -14.67
N ARG A 142 29.76 3.17 -14.54
CA ARG A 142 30.34 4.51 -14.70
C ARG A 142 31.06 5.01 -13.45
N LEU A 143 30.62 4.57 -12.27
CA LEU A 143 31.10 5.02 -10.98
C LEU A 143 32.36 4.27 -10.51
N LEU A 144 32.42 2.96 -10.76
CA LEU A 144 33.49 2.10 -10.28
C LEU A 144 34.68 2.09 -11.26
N VAL A 145 35.90 1.98 -10.70
CA VAL A 145 37.09 1.80 -11.52
C VAL A 145 37.02 0.48 -12.29
N SER A 146 37.37 0.53 -13.58
CA SER A 146 37.46 -0.70 -14.36
C SER A 146 38.70 -1.50 -13.93
N PRO A 147 38.52 -2.79 -13.59
CA PRO A 147 39.65 -3.66 -13.25
C PRO A 147 40.69 -3.80 -14.34
N GLN A 148 40.32 -3.49 -15.60
CA GLN A 148 41.15 -3.71 -16.78
C GLN A 148 42.03 -2.49 -17.13
N PHE A 149 41.68 -1.28 -16.68
CA PHE A 149 42.32 -0.03 -17.14
C PHE A 149 43.09 0.74 -16.07
N SER A 150 43.11 0.25 -14.84
CA SER A 150 43.82 0.93 -13.76
C SER A 150 45.27 0.45 -13.67
N ALA A 151 46.24 1.35 -13.75
CA ALA A 151 47.63 1.03 -13.51
C ALA A 151 47.78 0.50 -12.07
N ALA A 152 47.87 -0.81 -11.93
CA ALA A 152 48.06 -1.58 -10.69
C ALA A 152 47.23 -1.12 -9.48
N PRO A 153 45.86 -1.23 -9.52
CA PRO A 153 45.10 -1.11 -8.32
C PRO A 153 45.45 -2.28 -7.38
N GLU A 154 45.43 -2.00 -6.06
CA GLU A 154 45.64 -3.06 -5.07
C GLU A 154 44.65 -4.21 -5.32
N LYS A 155 45.06 -5.46 -5.16
CA LYS A 155 44.20 -6.65 -5.33
C LYS A 155 42.90 -6.55 -4.52
N LYS A 156 42.94 -5.88 -3.37
CA LYS A 156 41.76 -5.63 -2.51
C LYS A 156 40.71 -4.78 -3.21
N ILE A 157 41.12 -3.74 -3.95
CA ILE A 157 40.22 -2.85 -4.70
C ILE A 157 39.58 -3.62 -5.85
N ILE A 158 40.34 -4.41 -6.60
CA ILE A 158 39.84 -5.25 -7.69
C ILE A 158 38.79 -6.24 -7.17
N ASN A 159 39.07 -6.92 -6.05
CA ASN A 159 38.14 -7.87 -5.45
C ASN A 159 36.85 -7.18 -5.00
N ALA A 160 36.95 -6.02 -4.34
CA ALA A 160 35.78 -5.25 -3.89
C ALA A 160 34.92 -4.80 -5.09
N VAL A 161 35.53 -4.29 -6.14
CA VAL A 161 34.84 -3.86 -7.37
C VAL A 161 34.16 -5.05 -8.04
N ASN A 162 34.82 -6.18 -8.16
CA ASN A 162 34.22 -7.40 -8.74
C ASN A 162 33.03 -7.90 -7.91
N SER A 163 33.14 -7.85 -6.57
CA SER A 163 32.01 -8.21 -5.69
C SER A 163 30.82 -7.29 -5.89
N ILE A 164 31.03 -5.98 -6.05
CA ILE A 164 29.97 -5.01 -6.29
C ILE A 164 29.37 -5.17 -7.69
N TYR A 165 30.15 -5.51 -8.72
CA TYR A 165 29.62 -5.80 -10.05
C TYR A 165 28.72 -7.05 -10.05
N ASN A 166 29.09 -8.07 -9.27
CA ASN A 166 28.27 -9.28 -9.14
C ASN A 166 27.00 -9.02 -8.35
N ASP A 167 27.09 -8.25 -7.28
CA ASP A 167 25.95 -7.87 -6.44
C ASP A 167 26.02 -6.40 -6.00
N PRO A 168 25.44 -5.47 -6.75
CA PRO A 168 25.41 -4.06 -6.41
C PRO A 168 24.67 -3.75 -5.08
N SER A 169 23.85 -4.69 -4.56
CA SER A 169 23.16 -4.50 -3.29
C SER A 169 24.11 -4.36 -2.13
N ILE A 170 25.23 -5.07 -2.14
CA ILE A 170 26.27 -5.02 -1.11
C ILE A 170 26.76 -3.59 -0.88
N PHE A 171 26.80 -2.80 -1.95
CA PHE A 171 27.30 -1.44 -1.89
C PHE A 171 26.19 -0.41 -1.64
N ILE A 172 25.12 -0.39 -2.45
CA ILE A 172 24.07 0.64 -2.33
C ILE A 172 23.34 0.56 -0.98
N ASN A 173 23.25 -0.62 -0.35
CA ASN A 173 22.60 -0.80 0.93
C ASN A 173 23.40 -0.24 2.12
N GLN A 174 24.67 0.14 1.90
CA GLN A 174 25.47 0.86 2.90
C GLN A 174 25.12 2.36 2.97
N PHE A 175 24.34 2.87 2.02
CA PHE A 175 23.95 4.27 1.94
C PHE A 175 22.50 4.47 2.36
N SER A 176 22.28 5.52 3.16
CA SER A 176 20.95 6.06 3.48
C SER A 176 20.86 7.52 3.03
N TYR A 177 19.73 7.87 2.42
CA TYR A 177 19.47 9.24 1.99
C TYR A 177 19.18 10.17 3.17
N ALA A 178 18.63 9.64 4.26
CA ALA A 178 18.17 10.40 5.41
C ALA A 178 19.32 11.09 6.15
N ASN A 179 20.49 10.43 6.27
CA ASN A 179 21.66 10.98 6.93
C ASN A 179 22.70 11.41 5.90
N ARG A 180 22.75 12.72 5.63
CA ARG A 180 23.68 13.29 4.66
C ARG A 180 25.16 13.16 5.08
N GLU A 181 25.43 13.24 6.37
CA GLU A 181 26.79 13.17 6.89
C GLU A 181 27.36 11.75 6.73
N ASP A 182 26.60 10.75 7.14
CA ASP A 182 26.99 9.34 6.96
C ASP A 182 27.08 8.98 5.48
N PHE A 183 26.18 9.49 4.64
CA PHE A 183 26.26 9.32 3.19
C PHE A 183 27.59 9.86 2.64
N ASN A 184 27.93 11.10 2.99
CA ASN A 184 29.16 11.75 2.53
C ASN A 184 30.41 11.02 3.03
N ARG A 185 30.43 10.61 4.29
CA ARG A 185 31.53 9.84 4.87
C ARG A 185 31.74 8.51 4.15
N THR A 186 30.67 7.78 3.86
CA THR A 186 30.73 6.50 3.13
C THR A 186 31.20 6.73 1.69
N TRP A 187 30.74 7.80 1.06
CA TRP A 187 31.18 8.19 -0.28
C TRP A 187 32.66 8.51 -0.31
N ASP A 188 33.16 9.36 0.61
CA ASP A 188 34.55 9.77 0.67
C ASP A 188 35.50 8.60 0.99
N ASN A 189 35.06 7.67 1.85
CA ASN A 189 35.80 6.44 2.11
C ASN A 189 35.95 5.59 0.84
N SER A 190 34.85 5.53 0.02
CA SER A 190 34.88 4.82 -1.25
C SER A 190 35.68 5.49 -2.34
N PHE A 191 35.74 6.83 -2.33
CA PHE A 191 36.55 7.64 -3.22
C PHE A 191 38.05 7.63 -2.81
N ALA A 192 38.33 7.67 -1.51
CA ALA A 192 39.67 7.64 -0.88
C ALA A 192 40.71 8.55 -1.59
N GLY A 193 40.33 9.80 -1.89
CA GLY A 193 41.19 10.75 -2.61
C GLY A 193 41.53 10.32 -4.04
N GLY A 194 40.67 9.54 -4.68
CA GLY A 194 40.85 8.99 -6.04
C GLY A 194 41.71 7.71 -6.09
N LYS A 195 41.99 7.11 -4.93
CA LYS A 195 42.69 5.82 -4.79
C LYS A 195 41.75 4.66 -4.39
N GLY A 196 40.44 4.95 -4.18
CA GLY A 196 39.42 3.98 -3.77
C GLY A 196 38.83 3.21 -4.93
N ILE A 197 37.60 2.73 -4.70
CA ILE A 197 36.84 1.95 -5.70
C ILE A 197 36.18 2.82 -6.77
N PHE A 198 36.11 4.14 -6.56
CA PHE A 198 35.50 5.06 -7.52
C PHE A 198 36.49 5.62 -8.54
N VAL A 199 35.96 5.91 -9.73
CA VAL A 199 36.73 6.66 -10.75
C VAL A 199 37.08 8.06 -10.25
N LYS A 200 38.16 8.64 -10.72
CA LYS A 200 38.61 10.00 -10.31
C LYS A 200 37.57 11.08 -10.59
N SER A 201 36.76 10.91 -11.64
CA SER A 201 35.67 11.83 -12.00
C SER A 201 34.50 11.82 -11.01
N ALA A 202 34.41 10.80 -10.14
CA ALA A 202 33.38 10.75 -9.07
C ALA A 202 33.63 11.91 -8.06
N GLY A 203 34.89 12.29 -7.83
CA GLY A 203 35.23 13.35 -6.92
C GLY A 203 34.87 13.08 -5.45
N PRO A 204 35.33 13.94 -4.53
CA PRO A 204 34.92 13.86 -3.12
C PRO A 204 33.44 14.27 -2.94
N ALA A 205 32.88 13.93 -1.80
CA ALA A 205 31.59 14.45 -1.38
C ALA A 205 31.60 15.99 -1.28
N PRO A 206 30.45 16.66 -1.51
CA PRO A 206 30.34 18.08 -1.29
C PRO A 206 30.64 18.44 0.17
N LEU A 207 31.40 19.49 0.40
CA LEU A 207 31.67 19.97 1.74
C LEU A 207 30.34 20.25 2.49
N PRO A 208 30.31 20.01 3.80
CA PRO A 208 29.13 20.34 4.60
C PRO A 208 28.88 21.86 4.62
N TYR A 209 27.64 22.26 4.88
CA TYR A 209 27.34 23.65 5.16
C TYR A 209 28.14 24.12 6.39
N SER A 210 28.84 25.20 6.24
CA SER A 210 29.51 25.88 7.35
C SER A 210 29.47 27.40 7.13
N PRO A 211 29.67 28.24 8.16
CA PRO A 211 29.78 29.68 7.96
C PRO A 211 30.88 30.07 6.95
N ALA A 212 31.91 29.26 6.86
CA ALA A 212 32.99 29.44 5.88
C ALA A 212 32.62 28.92 4.47
N ASN A 213 31.58 28.06 4.37
CA ASN A 213 31.07 27.52 3.11
C ASN A 213 29.53 27.54 3.12
N PRO A 214 28.92 28.73 2.99
CA PRO A 214 27.46 28.89 3.10
C PRO A 214 26.70 28.30 1.91
N ASN A 215 27.38 27.94 0.83
CA ASN A 215 26.77 27.36 -0.37
C ASN A 215 27.60 26.15 -0.84
N PRO A 216 27.52 25.01 -0.13
CA PRO A 216 28.18 23.80 -0.57
C PRO A 216 27.63 23.42 -1.94
N GLY A 217 28.52 23.29 -2.93
CA GLY A 217 28.14 22.89 -4.27
C GLY A 217 27.37 21.55 -4.28
N PRO A 218 26.66 21.24 -5.38
CA PRO A 218 25.85 20.04 -5.47
C PRO A 218 26.66 18.73 -5.53
N GLY A 219 27.98 18.79 -5.64
CA GLY A 219 28.86 17.65 -5.93
C GLY A 219 28.94 17.34 -7.43
N THR A 220 29.70 16.33 -7.78
CA THR A 220 29.84 15.89 -9.17
C THR A 220 28.51 15.27 -9.69
N HIS A 221 28.39 15.17 -11.01
CA HIS A 221 27.23 14.52 -11.64
C HIS A 221 27.03 13.07 -11.14
N LEU A 222 28.11 12.29 -11.04
CA LEU A 222 28.05 10.91 -10.54
C LEU A 222 27.61 10.84 -9.08
N TYR A 223 28.08 11.76 -8.22
CA TYR A 223 27.60 11.85 -6.84
C TYR A 223 26.10 12.12 -6.76
N GLN A 224 25.59 13.07 -7.54
CA GLN A 224 24.17 13.41 -7.55
C GLN A 224 23.30 12.26 -8.08
N GLU A 225 23.75 11.63 -9.17
CA GLU A 225 23.05 10.50 -9.78
C GLU A 225 22.96 9.33 -8.81
N PHE A 226 24.06 8.98 -8.14
CA PHE A 226 24.07 7.94 -7.12
C PHE A 226 23.19 8.32 -5.91
N ARG A 227 23.28 9.56 -5.44
CA ARG A 227 22.44 10.05 -4.34
C ARG A 227 20.95 9.99 -4.68
N ASN A 228 20.56 10.27 -5.92
CA ASN A 228 19.20 10.14 -6.39
C ASN A 228 18.73 8.66 -6.43
N MET A 229 19.62 7.73 -6.77
CA MET A 229 19.33 6.29 -6.68
C MET A 229 19.10 5.86 -5.24
N VAL A 230 19.93 6.31 -4.30
CA VAL A 230 19.72 6.02 -2.87
C VAL A 230 18.42 6.68 -2.36
N LYS A 231 18.12 7.91 -2.79
CA LYS A 231 16.82 8.56 -2.50
C LYS A 231 15.64 7.72 -2.99
N LEU A 232 15.72 7.21 -4.21
CA LEU A 232 14.69 6.35 -4.78
C LEU A 232 14.52 5.07 -3.94
N LYS A 233 15.63 4.41 -3.60
CA LYS A 233 15.66 3.22 -2.75
C LYS A 233 14.90 3.45 -1.44
N ASP A 234 15.23 4.49 -0.71
CA ASP A 234 14.65 4.79 0.60
C ASP A 234 13.19 5.24 0.52
N ILE A 235 12.83 5.98 -0.53
CA ILE A 235 11.44 6.39 -0.79
C ILE A 235 10.55 5.18 -1.10
N VAL A 236 11.01 4.23 -1.92
CA VAL A 236 10.27 3.01 -2.23
C VAL A 236 10.11 2.14 -0.98
N GLY A 237 11.15 1.99 -0.15
CA GLY A 237 11.05 1.29 1.11
C GLY A 237 9.99 1.91 2.05
N THR A 238 10.02 3.24 2.17
CA THR A 238 9.03 3.98 2.97
C THR A 238 7.61 3.83 2.39
N PHE A 239 7.46 3.88 1.06
CA PHE A 239 6.18 3.65 0.40
C PHE A 239 5.60 2.27 0.74
N VAL A 240 6.40 1.21 0.65
CA VAL A 240 5.95 -0.16 1.00
C VAL A 240 5.51 -0.24 2.46
N TRP A 241 6.26 0.38 3.38
CA TRP A 241 5.86 0.46 4.78
C TRP A 241 4.48 1.14 4.95
N TYR A 242 4.28 2.31 4.31
CA TYR A 242 3.01 3.03 4.36
C TYR A 242 1.85 2.20 3.80
N MET A 243 2.12 1.41 2.76
CA MET A 243 1.11 0.51 2.18
C MET A 243 0.72 -0.60 3.13
N LEU A 244 1.67 -1.24 3.80
CA LEU A 244 1.38 -2.28 4.79
C LEU A 244 0.55 -1.73 5.96
N VAL A 245 0.96 -0.57 6.49
CA VAL A 245 0.21 0.11 7.56
C VAL A 245 -1.19 0.51 7.08
N GLY A 246 -1.31 1.02 5.86
CA GLY A 246 -2.58 1.41 5.25
C GLY A 246 -3.57 0.25 5.11
N VAL A 247 -3.09 -0.93 4.71
CA VAL A 247 -3.91 -2.16 4.66
C VAL A 247 -4.42 -2.54 6.04
N ILE A 248 -3.59 -2.46 7.08
CA ILE A 248 -4.00 -2.75 8.46
C ILE A 248 -5.06 -1.75 8.92
N VAL A 249 -4.83 -0.45 8.72
CA VAL A 249 -5.74 0.62 9.11
C VAL A 249 -7.10 0.48 8.42
N THR A 250 -7.12 0.32 7.11
CA THR A 250 -8.35 0.20 6.33
C THR A 250 -9.13 -1.07 6.66
N SER A 251 -8.43 -2.18 6.89
CA SER A 251 -9.05 -3.45 7.33
C SER A 251 -9.68 -3.32 8.73
N ARG A 252 -9.01 -2.64 9.67
CA ARG A 252 -9.56 -2.40 11.01
C ARG A 252 -10.75 -1.46 10.95
N SER A 253 -10.71 -0.41 10.13
CA SER A 253 -11.83 0.49 9.89
C SER A 253 -13.06 -0.26 9.36
N TYR A 254 -12.87 -1.10 8.35
CA TYR A 254 -13.93 -1.92 7.79
C TYR A 254 -14.54 -2.87 8.82
N ASN A 255 -13.70 -3.64 9.54
CA ASN A 255 -14.16 -4.57 10.56
C ASN A 255 -14.92 -3.86 11.70
N TYR A 256 -14.46 -2.67 12.09
CA TYR A 256 -15.18 -1.86 13.09
C TYR A 256 -16.59 -1.50 12.61
N ILE A 257 -16.74 -1.04 11.35
CA ILE A 257 -18.04 -0.63 10.81
C ILE A 257 -19.02 -1.81 10.74
N ILE A 258 -18.58 -2.98 10.24
CA ILE A 258 -19.48 -4.15 10.10
C ILE A 258 -19.84 -4.78 11.44
N SER A 259 -19.04 -4.57 12.49
CA SER A 259 -19.30 -5.09 13.83
C SER A 259 -20.21 -4.18 14.68
N GLN A 260 -20.57 -2.98 14.17
CA GLN A 260 -21.45 -2.07 14.93
C GLN A 260 -22.88 -2.61 15.00
N PRO A 261 -23.47 -2.65 16.22
CA PRO A 261 -24.87 -2.96 16.39
C PRO A 261 -25.72 -1.76 15.97
N CYS A 262 -25.75 -1.48 14.67
CA CYS A 262 -26.60 -0.43 14.13
C CYS A 262 -28.06 -0.88 14.23
N SER A 263 -28.92 -0.08 14.83
CA SER A 263 -30.35 -0.30 14.78
C SER A 263 -30.80 -0.25 13.31
N LEU A 264 -31.01 -1.42 12.73
CA LEU A 264 -31.73 -1.53 11.45
C LEU A 264 -33.01 -0.74 11.64
N ASN A 265 -33.25 0.25 10.78
CA ASN A 265 -34.46 1.04 10.82
C ASN A 265 -35.65 0.06 10.85
N ALA A 266 -36.39 0.05 11.96
CA ALA A 266 -37.51 -0.90 12.18
C ALA A 266 -38.45 -0.93 10.97
N THR A 267 -38.65 0.21 10.29
CA THR A 267 -39.47 0.31 9.07
C THR A 267 -38.84 -0.43 7.86
N VAL A 268 -37.52 -0.51 7.73
CA VAL A 268 -36.84 -1.26 6.65
C VAL A 268 -36.88 -2.75 6.96
N ALA A 269 -36.66 -3.13 8.21
CA ALA A 269 -36.76 -4.51 8.66
C ALA A 269 -38.21 -5.00 8.48
N GLN A 270 -39.21 -4.21 8.88
CA GLN A 270 -40.64 -4.51 8.71
C GLN A 270 -41.03 -4.65 7.22
N LYS A 271 -40.51 -3.78 6.35
CA LYS A 271 -40.72 -3.86 4.90
C LYS A 271 -40.10 -5.12 4.30
N ALA A 272 -38.87 -5.48 4.74
CA ALA A 272 -38.23 -6.72 4.30
C ALA A 272 -39.01 -7.97 4.75
N VAL A 273 -39.43 -8.00 6.00
CA VAL A 273 -40.27 -9.08 6.55
C VAL A 273 -41.63 -9.15 5.81
N ASN A 274 -42.32 -8.03 5.62
CA ASN A 274 -43.58 -7.98 4.89
C ASN A 274 -43.46 -8.40 3.43
N ASN A 275 -42.35 -8.05 2.77
CA ASN A 275 -42.07 -8.51 1.41
C ASN A 275 -41.73 -10.00 1.35
N TYR A 276 -41.04 -10.53 2.36
CA TYR A 276 -40.79 -11.96 2.50
C TYR A 276 -42.12 -12.74 2.73
N ILE A 277 -42.95 -12.29 3.66
CA ILE A 277 -44.26 -12.87 3.93
C ILE A 277 -45.13 -12.83 2.67
N LYS A 278 -45.22 -11.69 1.96
CA LYS A 278 -45.97 -11.60 0.70
C LYS A 278 -45.46 -12.59 -0.36
N LYS A 279 -44.17 -12.79 -0.50
CA LYS A 279 -43.61 -13.76 -1.43
C LYS A 279 -43.86 -15.19 -1.03
N THR A 280 -43.84 -15.50 0.28
CA THR A 280 -44.07 -16.86 0.80
C THR A 280 -45.54 -17.21 0.79
N VAL A 281 -46.44 -16.25 1.04
CA VAL A 281 -47.88 -16.44 1.00
C VAL A 281 -48.42 -16.43 -0.44
N ALA A 282 -47.78 -15.71 -1.36
CA ALA A 282 -48.13 -15.69 -2.78
C ALA A 282 -47.51 -16.85 -3.58
N ALA A 283 -46.59 -17.63 -3.02
CA ALA A 283 -46.15 -18.87 -3.64
C ALA A 283 -47.32 -19.90 -3.61
N PRO A 284 -47.76 -20.42 -4.76
CA PRO A 284 -48.83 -21.42 -4.76
C PRO A 284 -48.38 -22.60 -3.89
N LYS A 285 -49.28 -23.02 -2.98
CA LYS A 285 -49.14 -24.23 -2.16
C LYS A 285 -49.10 -25.46 -3.06
N THR A 286 -47.98 -25.76 -3.66
CA THR A 286 -47.70 -26.99 -4.37
C THR A 286 -47.11 -28.03 -3.40
N ILE A 287 -47.58 -28.05 -2.16
CA ILE A 287 -47.11 -29.00 -1.14
C ILE A 287 -48.14 -30.13 -0.91
N ASP A 288 -49.28 -30.15 -1.63
CA ASP A 288 -50.30 -31.19 -1.42
C ASP A 288 -50.08 -32.50 -2.19
N LYS A 289 -48.84 -32.79 -2.66
CA LYS A 289 -48.52 -34.09 -3.27
C LYS A 289 -47.15 -34.64 -2.90
N LEU A 290 -46.72 -34.45 -1.68
CA LEU A 290 -45.70 -35.31 -1.10
C LEU A 290 -46.41 -36.30 -0.19
N THR A 291 -46.47 -37.55 -0.66
CA THR A 291 -46.90 -38.71 0.11
C THR A 291 -46.21 -38.76 1.46
N PRO A 292 -46.86 -39.23 2.53
CA PRO A 292 -46.33 -39.27 3.88
C PRO A 292 -45.40 -40.45 4.07
N ASP A 293 -44.25 -40.47 3.41
CA ASP A 293 -43.18 -41.36 3.80
C ASP A 293 -42.20 -40.53 4.64
N GLY A 294 -42.40 -40.72 5.96
CA GLY A 294 -41.72 -39.97 6.98
C GLY A 294 -40.22 -40.18 6.97
N PHE A 295 -39.49 -39.06 6.89
CA PHE A 295 -38.09 -39.01 7.34
C PHE A 295 -38.08 -38.86 8.87
N GLU A 296 -37.89 -39.99 9.58
CA GLU A 296 -37.64 -40.02 11.01
C GLU A 296 -36.21 -39.55 11.23
N TYR A 297 -36.00 -38.31 11.76
CA TYR A 297 -34.72 -37.89 12.26
C TYR A 297 -34.45 -38.56 13.61
N LYS A 298 -33.56 -39.57 13.64
CA LYS A 298 -32.95 -40.07 14.87
C LYS A 298 -31.90 -39.09 15.34
N LEU A 299 -32.18 -38.39 16.43
CA LEU A 299 -31.19 -37.69 17.23
C LEU A 299 -30.32 -38.72 17.97
N ASN A 300 -29.02 -38.76 17.66
CA ASN A 300 -28.02 -39.40 18.50
C ASN A 300 -27.31 -38.32 19.32
#